data_9073f2480e1046847368471149eb75fd
#
_entry.id   9073f2480e1046847368471149eb75fd
#
_cell.length_a   1.000
_cell.length_b   1.000
_cell.length_c   1.000
_cell.angle_alpha   90.00
_cell.angle_beta   90.00
_cell.angle_gamma   90.00
#
_symmetry.space_group_name_H-M   'P 1'
#
loop_
_entity.id
_entity.type
_entity.pdbx_description
1 polymer ?
#
loop_
_entity_poly.entity_id
_entity_poly.type
_entity_poly.pdbx_seq_one_letter_code
_entity_poly.pdbx_strand_id
1 'polypeptide(L)'
;MKHAGAKSLITVAVAPALVDQSAANTLSAAIDMQGYDRVRFIYQLGAMVNGGSLSTWAVESNESNLGNATNIVSAENSSNQAKLVNVANSDNNSVQVLDIYRPTKRYVGVYVDAVTANITLLGVLAERFRGTGVLPATQPSGHQYVNVRAS
;
A
#
# COMPACT_ATOMS: atom_id res chain seq x y z
N MET A 1 28.28 22.42 -3.33
CA MET A 1 27.02 22.10 -2.65
C MET A 1 26.80 20.60 -2.71
N LYS A 2 26.77 19.93 -1.57
CA LYS A 2 26.33 18.53 -1.52
C LYS A 2 24.82 18.53 -1.70
N HIS A 3 24.32 18.13 -2.86
CA HIS A 3 22.93 17.83 -3.02
C HIS A 3 22.59 16.72 -2.01
N ALA A 4 21.77 17.04 -1.02
CA ALA A 4 21.17 16.01 -0.19
C ALA A 4 20.41 15.10 -1.15
N GLY A 5 20.90 13.87 -1.33
CA GLY A 5 20.25 12.88 -2.19
C GLY A 5 18.79 12.77 -1.82
N ALA A 6 17.93 12.57 -2.79
CA ALA A 6 16.50 12.45 -2.58
C ALA A 6 16.24 11.44 -1.45
N LYS A 7 15.59 11.90 -0.38
CA LYS A 7 15.27 11.07 0.80
C LYS A 7 14.12 10.12 0.52
N SER A 8 13.45 10.30 -0.60
CA SER A 8 12.34 9.43 -1.04
C SER A 8 12.48 9.07 -2.51
N LEU A 9 11.89 7.96 -2.89
CA LEU A 9 11.79 7.48 -4.27
C LEU A 9 10.36 7.00 -4.53
N ILE A 10 9.75 7.55 -5.59
CA ILE A 10 8.39 7.21 -6.01
C ILE A 10 8.46 6.23 -7.18
N THR A 11 7.65 5.19 -7.11
CA THR A 11 7.53 4.15 -8.13
C THR A 11 6.04 3.85 -8.36
N VAL A 12 5.64 3.59 -9.60
CA VAL A 12 4.28 3.09 -9.88
C VAL A 12 4.20 1.63 -9.43
N ALA A 13 3.38 1.35 -8.43
CA ALA A 13 3.16 0.00 -7.92
C ALA A 13 2.05 -0.73 -8.69
N VAL A 14 0.96 -0.03 -9.00
CA VAL A 14 -0.12 -0.52 -9.87
C VAL A 14 -0.46 0.57 -10.88
N ALA A 15 -0.46 0.24 -12.17
CA ALA A 15 -0.90 1.15 -13.22
C ALA A 15 -2.41 1.43 -13.12
N PRO A 16 -2.90 2.56 -13.67
CA PRO A 16 -4.32 2.83 -13.75
C PRO A 16 -5.08 1.69 -14.43
N ALA A 17 -6.14 1.21 -13.79
CA ALA A 17 -6.93 0.09 -14.29
C ALA A 17 -8.37 0.11 -13.75
N LEU A 18 -9.26 -0.54 -14.48
CA LEU A 18 -10.51 -1.00 -13.91
C LEU A 18 -10.23 -2.31 -13.14
N VAL A 19 -10.47 -2.30 -11.85
CA VAL A 19 -10.35 -3.52 -11.03
C VAL A 19 -11.68 -4.24 -11.09
N ASP A 20 -11.67 -5.40 -11.74
CA ASP A 20 -12.87 -6.22 -11.96
C ASP A 20 -13.09 -7.12 -10.74
N GLN A 21 -14.29 -7.06 -10.17
CA GLN A 21 -14.68 -7.89 -9.03
C GLN A 21 -14.69 -9.40 -9.33
N SER A 22 -14.85 -9.77 -10.61
CA SER A 22 -14.86 -11.18 -11.03
C SER A 22 -13.49 -11.74 -11.34
N ALA A 23 -12.46 -10.88 -11.39
CA ALA A 23 -11.09 -11.27 -11.66
C ALA A 23 -10.35 -11.66 -10.38
N ALA A 24 -9.22 -12.33 -10.55
CA ALA A 24 -8.31 -12.56 -9.44
C ALA A 24 -7.71 -11.25 -8.93
N ASN A 25 -7.34 -11.22 -7.65
CA ASN A 25 -6.70 -10.07 -7.02
C ASN A 25 -5.49 -9.58 -7.82
N THR A 26 -5.40 -8.28 -8.01
CA THR A 26 -4.25 -7.66 -8.67
C THR A 26 -3.11 -7.50 -7.68
N LEU A 27 -1.96 -8.14 -7.96
CA LEU A 27 -0.73 -7.93 -7.20
C LEU A 27 0.07 -6.80 -7.83
N SER A 28 0.57 -5.89 -7.01
CA SER A 28 1.44 -4.80 -7.45
C SER A 28 2.80 -5.28 -7.96
N ALA A 29 3.55 -4.40 -8.61
CA ALA A 29 4.98 -4.59 -8.78
C ALA A 29 5.68 -4.71 -7.40
N ALA A 30 6.77 -5.47 -7.37
CA ALA A 30 7.60 -5.60 -6.17
C ALA A 30 8.39 -4.31 -5.91
N ILE A 31 8.30 -3.81 -4.71
CA ILE A 31 9.03 -2.62 -4.26
C ILE A 31 10.24 -3.06 -3.46
N ASP A 32 11.45 -2.82 -3.99
CA ASP A 32 12.69 -3.17 -3.32
C ASP A 32 12.97 -2.19 -2.16
N MET A 33 13.00 -2.70 -0.96
CA MET A 33 13.21 -1.93 0.27
C MET A 33 14.69 -1.83 0.67
N GLN A 34 15.61 -2.33 -0.16
CA GLN A 34 17.04 -2.25 0.16
C GLN A 34 17.48 -0.79 0.36
N GLY A 35 17.93 -0.47 1.55
CA GLY A 35 18.34 0.88 1.94
C GLY A 35 17.19 1.84 2.30
N TYR A 36 15.98 1.32 2.40
CA TYR A 36 14.80 2.05 2.86
C TYR A 36 14.17 1.31 4.04
N ASP A 37 13.59 2.05 4.97
CA ASP A 37 12.93 1.49 6.15
C ASP A 37 11.42 1.76 6.20
N ARG A 38 10.90 2.51 5.22
CA ARG A 38 9.48 2.85 5.14
C ARG A 38 9.02 2.91 3.70
N VAL A 39 7.84 2.39 3.44
CA VAL A 39 7.13 2.54 2.17
C VAL A 39 5.69 2.98 2.42
N ARG A 40 5.25 3.94 1.62
CA ARG A 40 3.89 4.44 1.59
C ARG A 40 3.26 4.09 0.26
N PHE A 41 2.16 3.36 0.29
CA PHE A 41 1.33 3.11 -0.87
C PHE A 41 0.20 4.14 -0.91
N ILE A 42 0.16 4.89 -1.99
CA ILE A 42 -0.80 5.97 -2.23
C ILE A 42 -1.76 5.48 -3.32
N TYR A 43 -2.98 5.21 -2.95
CA TYR A 43 -4.05 4.75 -3.83
C TYR A 43 -4.84 5.94 -4.32
N GLN A 44 -4.88 6.13 -5.62
CA GLN A 44 -5.73 7.13 -6.25
C GLN A 44 -7.00 6.44 -6.74
N LEU A 45 -8.12 6.71 -6.09
CA LEU A 45 -9.41 6.13 -6.41
C LEU A 45 -10.16 7.04 -7.38
N GLY A 46 -10.69 6.46 -8.44
CA GLY A 46 -11.66 7.09 -9.32
C GLY A 46 -13.09 6.85 -8.86
N ALA A 47 -14.02 6.88 -9.80
CA ALA A 47 -15.41 6.60 -9.50
C ALA A 47 -15.61 5.14 -9.09
N MET A 48 -16.35 4.92 -8.03
CA MET A 48 -16.87 3.61 -7.63
C MET A 48 -18.37 3.57 -7.88
N VAL A 49 -18.87 2.44 -8.33
CA VAL A 49 -20.32 2.23 -8.42
C VAL A 49 -20.94 2.10 -7.04
N ASN A 50 -22.23 2.34 -6.95
CA ASN A 50 -22.94 2.22 -5.68
C ASN A 50 -22.77 0.80 -5.09
N GLY A 51 -22.38 0.74 -3.83
CA GLY A 51 -22.07 -0.52 -3.13
C GLY A 51 -20.67 -1.07 -3.41
N GLY A 52 -19.87 -0.45 -4.29
CA GLY A 52 -18.50 -0.84 -4.55
C GLY A 52 -17.62 -0.70 -3.31
N SER A 53 -16.69 -1.63 -3.14
CA SER A 53 -15.70 -1.58 -2.07
C SER A 53 -14.37 -2.14 -2.55
N LEU A 54 -13.29 -1.55 -2.03
CA LEU A 54 -11.91 -1.98 -2.27
C LEU A 54 -11.38 -2.73 -1.05
N SER A 55 -10.89 -3.92 -1.29
CA SER A 55 -10.04 -4.63 -0.34
C SER A 55 -8.58 -4.51 -0.79
N THR A 56 -7.69 -4.16 0.11
CA THR A 56 -6.27 -4.08 -0.18
C THR A 56 -5.46 -4.43 1.05
N TRP A 57 -4.41 -5.21 0.86
CA TRP A 57 -3.52 -5.62 1.95
C TRP A 57 -2.09 -5.71 1.45
N ALA A 58 -1.14 -5.47 2.36
CA ALA A 58 0.27 -5.51 2.06
C ALA A 58 0.85 -6.91 2.28
N VAL A 59 1.81 -7.24 1.43
CA VAL A 59 2.58 -8.48 1.50
C VAL A 59 4.08 -8.19 1.39
N GLU A 60 4.89 -9.11 1.89
CA GLU A 60 6.34 -9.02 1.80
C GLU A 60 6.97 -10.36 1.38
N SER A 61 8.09 -10.29 0.67
CA SER A 61 8.82 -11.45 0.18
C SER A 61 10.33 -11.17 0.15
N ASN A 62 11.13 -12.23 0.16
CA ASN A 62 12.55 -12.16 -0.17
C ASN A 62 12.84 -12.32 -1.66
N GLU A 63 11.81 -12.59 -2.46
CA GLU A 63 11.90 -12.77 -3.91
C GLU A 63 11.44 -11.51 -4.66
N SER A 64 12.19 -11.11 -5.68
CA SER A 64 11.95 -9.88 -6.44
C SER A 64 10.66 -9.89 -7.28
N ASN A 65 10.04 -11.05 -7.45
CA ASN A 65 8.75 -11.23 -8.12
C ASN A 65 7.59 -11.36 -7.12
N LEU A 66 7.81 -11.14 -5.82
CA LEU A 66 6.88 -11.41 -4.73
C LEU A 66 6.45 -12.90 -4.64
N GLY A 67 7.27 -13.82 -5.15
CA GLY A 67 7.06 -15.25 -4.94
C GLY A 67 7.09 -15.58 -3.43
N ASN A 68 6.31 -16.56 -3.01
CA ASN A 68 6.19 -16.94 -1.60
C ASN A 68 5.92 -15.75 -0.65
N ALA A 69 5.17 -14.75 -1.13
CA ALA A 69 4.84 -13.57 -0.33
C ALA A 69 3.97 -13.96 0.88
N THR A 70 4.25 -13.33 2.00
CA THR A 70 3.47 -13.46 3.23
C THR A 70 2.80 -12.14 3.56
N ASN A 71 1.63 -12.20 4.17
CA ASN A 71 0.93 -10.99 4.60
C ASN A 71 1.75 -10.24 5.64
N ILE A 72 1.83 -8.93 5.48
CA ILE A 72 2.37 -8.06 6.52
C ILE A 72 1.32 -7.94 7.61
N VAL A 73 1.74 -8.14 8.84
CA VAL A 73 0.88 -8.10 10.02
C VAL A 73 1.30 -6.92 10.89
N SER A 74 0.32 -6.21 11.43
CA SER A 74 0.60 -5.12 12.36
C SER A 74 1.23 -5.65 13.64
N ALA A 75 2.30 -4.99 14.11
CA ALA A 75 2.93 -5.33 15.39
C ALA A 75 2.02 -5.07 16.60
N GLU A 76 1.08 -4.16 16.44
CA GLU A 76 0.13 -3.79 17.51
C GLU A 76 -1.04 -4.76 17.59
N ASN A 77 -1.33 -5.47 16.49
CA ASN A 77 -2.39 -6.45 16.43
C ASN A 77 -2.01 -7.58 15.47
N SER A 78 -1.42 -8.63 16.00
CA SER A 78 -0.88 -9.76 15.24
C SER A 78 -1.93 -10.55 14.42
N SER A 79 -3.21 -10.35 14.68
CA SER A 79 -4.29 -10.93 13.88
C SER A 79 -4.72 -10.05 12.71
N ASN A 80 -4.25 -8.80 12.62
CA ASN A 80 -4.65 -7.86 11.60
C ASN A 80 -3.59 -7.69 10.51
N GLN A 81 -3.96 -8.05 9.30
CA GLN A 81 -3.19 -7.71 8.11
C GLN A 81 -3.01 -6.18 7.98
N ALA A 82 -1.87 -5.76 7.46
CA ALA A 82 -1.65 -4.39 7.03
C ALA A 82 -2.55 -4.11 5.81
N LYS A 83 -3.68 -3.48 6.03
CA LYS A 83 -4.70 -3.20 5.02
C LYS A 83 -5.35 -1.85 5.23
N LEU A 84 -5.90 -1.28 4.16
CA LEU A 84 -6.85 -0.18 4.29
C LEU A 84 -8.18 -0.72 4.80
N VAL A 85 -8.78 0.00 5.72
CA VAL A 85 -10.04 -0.39 6.37
C VAL A 85 -11.18 0.43 5.79
N ASN A 86 -12.27 -0.25 5.45
CA ASN A 86 -13.54 0.37 5.05
C ASN A 86 -13.47 1.31 3.83
N VAL A 87 -12.67 0.96 2.82
CA VAL A 87 -12.68 1.70 1.56
C VAL A 87 -13.95 1.33 0.79
N ALA A 88 -14.90 2.23 0.77
CA ALA A 88 -16.23 2.06 0.19
C ALA A 88 -16.51 3.13 -0.88
N ASN A 89 -17.66 3.05 -1.53
CA ASN A 89 -18.05 4.04 -2.54
C ASN A 89 -18.18 5.48 -2.01
N SER A 90 -18.28 5.67 -0.69
CA SER A 90 -18.16 7.00 -0.06
C SER A 90 -16.79 7.64 -0.24
N ASP A 91 -15.76 6.83 -0.51
CA ASP A 91 -14.39 7.26 -0.76
C ASP A 91 -14.10 7.54 -2.24
N ASN A 92 -15.13 7.70 -3.04
CA ASN A 92 -15.05 8.06 -4.45
C ASN A 92 -14.11 9.25 -4.70
N ASN A 93 -13.32 9.16 -5.77
CA ASN A 93 -12.44 10.25 -6.20
C ASN A 93 -11.53 10.77 -5.08
N SER A 94 -11.08 9.89 -4.22
CA SER A 94 -10.24 10.21 -3.08
C SER A 94 -8.85 9.58 -3.18
N VAL A 95 -7.99 9.95 -2.25
CA VAL A 95 -6.68 9.35 -2.06
C VAL A 95 -6.68 8.62 -0.73
N GLN A 96 -6.31 7.35 -0.77
CA GLN A 96 -6.13 6.50 0.41
C GLN A 96 -4.65 6.18 0.57
N VAL A 97 -4.17 6.05 1.80
CA VAL A 97 -2.74 5.82 2.07
C VAL A 97 -2.55 4.66 3.03
N LEU A 98 -1.73 3.71 2.62
CA LEU A 98 -1.23 2.63 3.48
C LEU A 98 0.27 2.83 3.70
N ASP A 99 0.66 3.07 4.93
CA ASP A 99 2.03 3.40 5.31
C ASP A 99 2.63 2.26 6.14
N ILE A 100 3.73 1.69 5.67
CA ILE A 100 4.39 0.53 6.27
C ILE A 100 5.79 0.93 6.71
N TYR A 101 6.07 0.72 7.98
CA TYR A 101 7.35 1.01 8.59
C TYR A 101 8.07 -0.27 9.00
N ARG A 102 9.31 -0.40 8.56
CA ARG A 102 10.20 -1.54 8.82
C ARG A 102 9.62 -2.90 8.44
N PRO A 103 9.31 -3.12 7.14
CA PRO A 103 8.99 -4.46 6.67
C PRO A 103 10.14 -5.42 7.01
N THR A 104 9.82 -6.69 7.24
CA THR A 104 10.81 -7.67 7.68
C THR A 104 11.56 -8.32 6.53
N LYS A 105 11.01 -8.24 5.32
CA LYS A 105 11.61 -8.80 4.11
C LYS A 105 11.97 -7.69 3.11
N ARG A 106 12.81 -8.04 2.14
CA ARG A 106 13.38 -7.09 1.20
C ARG A 106 12.35 -6.47 0.25
N TYR A 107 11.39 -7.25 -0.24
CA TYR A 107 10.42 -6.79 -1.22
C TYR A 107 9.04 -6.68 -0.60
N VAL A 108 8.36 -5.58 -0.89
CA VAL A 108 7.00 -5.30 -0.42
C VAL A 108 6.09 -5.06 -1.61
N GLY A 109 4.87 -5.52 -1.50
CA GLY A 109 3.83 -5.27 -2.49
C GLY A 109 2.47 -5.14 -1.84
N VAL A 110 1.47 -4.85 -2.65
CA VAL A 110 0.07 -4.81 -2.21
C VAL A 110 -0.80 -5.61 -3.15
N TYR A 111 -1.79 -6.29 -2.59
CA TYR A 111 -2.92 -6.80 -3.35
C TYR A 111 -4.02 -5.76 -3.40
N VAL A 112 -4.70 -5.72 -4.53
CA VAL A 112 -5.86 -4.87 -4.79
C VAL A 112 -6.97 -5.74 -5.32
N ASP A 113 -8.13 -5.67 -4.69
CA ASP A 113 -9.31 -6.47 -5.00
C ASP A 113 -10.58 -5.63 -4.94
N ALA A 114 -11.45 -5.77 -5.93
CA ALA A 114 -12.78 -5.19 -5.93
C ALA A 114 -13.78 -6.22 -5.38
N VAL A 115 -14.37 -5.93 -4.23
CA VAL A 115 -15.14 -6.94 -3.49
C VAL A 115 -16.61 -7.04 -3.95
N THR A 116 -17.27 -5.93 -4.18
CA THR A 116 -18.73 -5.93 -4.42
C THR A 116 -19.10 -5.49 -5.84
N ALA A 117 -18.27 -4.67 -6.45
CA ALA A 117 -18.46 -4.17 -7.81
C ALA A 117 -17.13 -3.66 -8.36
N ASN A 118 -17.04 -3.50 -9.67
CA ASN A 118 -15.84 -3.00 -10.33
C ASN A 118 -15.47 -1.60 -9.83
N ILE A 119 -14.17 -1.36 -9.66
CA ILE A 119 -13.64 -0.11 -9.14
C ILE A 119 -12.68 0.51 -10.16
N THR A 120 -12.80 1.80 -10.39
CA THR A 120 -11.80 2.54 -11.14
C THR A 120 -10.65 2.92 -10.24
N LEU A 121 -9.48 2.32 -10.48
CA LEU A 121 -8.24 2.65 -9.80
C LEU A 121 -7.39 3.53 -10.72
N LEU A 122 -7.12 4.77 -10.33
CA LEU A 122 -6.27 5.69 -11.09
C LEU A 122 -4.78 5.38 -10.92
N GLY A 123 -4.46 4.43 -10.07
CA GLY A 123 -3.15 3.90 -9.84
C GLY A 123 -2.79 3.78 -8.36
N VAL A 124 -1.73 3.05 -8.09
CA VAL A 124 -1.08 2.99 -6.78
C VAL A 124 0.38 3.40 -6.95
N LEU A 125 0.78 4.42 -6.24
CA LEU A 125 2.16 4.85 -6.16
C LEU A 125 2.79 4.29 -4.88
N ALA A 126 4.04 3.84 -4.97
CA ALA A 126 4.85 3.47 -3.83
C ALA A 126 5.93 4.53 -3.62
N GLU A 127 5.93 5.19 -2.48
CA GLU A 127 6.95 6.13 -2.06
C GLU A 127 7.79 5.52 -0.95
N ARG A 128 9.08 5.36 -1.18
CA ARG A 128 10.05 4.81 -0.22
C ARG A 128 10.82 5.90 0.47
N PHE A 129 11.06 5.76 1.76
CA PHE A 129 11.80 6.71 2.58
C PHE A 129 12.97 6.05 3.29
N ARG A 130 14.01 6.85 3.52
CA ARG A 130 15.13 6.53 4.40
C ARG A 130 14.99 7.29 5.71
N GLY A 131 15.26 6.59 6.81
CA GLY A 131 15.34 7.18 8.14
C GLY A 131 14.03 7.29 8.89
N THR A 132 14.15 7.53 10.17
CA THR A 132 13.05 7.64 11.12
C THR A 132 12.33 8.97 10.93
N GLY A 133 11.43 9.06 9.96
CA GLY A 133 10.50 10.18 9.88
C GLY A 133 9.46 10.07 10.99
N VAL A 134 9.41 11.07 11.87
CA VAL A 134 8.27 11.21 12.77
C VAL A 134 7.05 11.51 11.92
N LEU A 135 5.99 10.72 12.09
CA LEU A 135 4.71 10.99 11.43
C LEU A 135 4.18 12.35 11.88
N PRO A 136 3.57 13.13 10.98
CA PRO A 136 2.82 14.30 11.40
C PRO A 136 1.78 13.92 12.47
N ALA A 137 1.59 14.77 13.46
CA ALA A 137 0.63 14.52 14.54
C ALA A 137 -0.82 14.34 14.05
N THR A 138 -1.14 14.95 12.90
CA THR A 138 -2.44 14.82 12.25
C THR A 138 -2.28 14.17 10.89
N GLN A 139 -2.92 13.03 10.69
CA GLN A 139 -2.96 12.34 9.40
C GLN A 139 -4.27 12.68 8.68
N PRO A 140 -4.27 12.77 7.32
CA PRO A 140 -5.50 12.90 6.57
C PRO A 140 -6.45 11.71 6.84
N SER A 141 -7.74 11.93 6.72
CA SER A 141 -8.70 10.82 6.68
C SER A 141 -8.33 9.85 5.54
N GLY A 142 -8.45 8.56 5.78
CA GLY A 142 -8.02 7.54 4.82
C GLY A 142 -6.54 7.18 4.89
N HIS A 143 -5.80 7.68 5.87
CA HIS A 143 -4.42 7.27 6.12
C HIS A 143 -4.38 6.14 7.14
N GLN A 144 -3.84 4.99 6.72
CA GLN A 144 -3.53 3.86 7.60
C GLN A 144 -2.02 3.74 7.77
N TYR A 145 -1.57 3.77 9.01
CA TYR A 145 -0.18 3.52 9.38
C TYR A 145 -0.02 2.13 10.02
N VAL A 146 0.91 1.37 9.51
CA VAL A 146 1.24 0.05 10.06
C VAL A 146 2.71 0.00 10.42
N ASN A 147 2.99 -0.19 11.69
CA ASN A 147 4.33 -0.44 12.19
C ASN A 147 4.58 -1.94 12.21
N VAL A 148 5.48 -2.40 11.35
CA VAL A 148 5.93 -3.79 11.32
C VAL A 148 7.24 -3.86 12.10
N ARG A 149 7.21 -4.43 13.30
CA ARG A 149 8.43 -4.72 14.05
C ARG A 149 8.79 -6.19 13.85
N ALA A 150 10.05 -6.45 13.55
CA ALA A 150 10.60 -7.76 13.80
C ALA A 150 10.47 -8.05 15.29
N SER A 151 9.79 -9.11 15.63
CA SER A 151 9.76 -9.66 16.99
C SER A 151 11.13 -10.20 17.38
#